data_167d6e6817707b01e7bc1ca134fb2041
#
_entry.id   167d6e6817707b01e7bc1ca134fb2041
#
_cell.length_a   1.000
_cell.length_b   1.000
_cell.length_c   1.000
_cell.angle_alpha   90.00
_cell.angle_beta   90.00
_cell.angle_gamma   90.00
#
_symmetry.space_group_name_H-M   'P 1'
#
loop_
_entity.id
_entity.type
_entity.pdbx_description
1 polymer ?
#
loop_
_entity_poly.entity_id
_entity_poly.type
_entity_poly.pdbx_seq_one_letter_code
_entity_poly.pdbx_strand_id
1 'polypeptide(L)'
;MRILIYTGKGGVGKTSIAAATALFLANSGKKVILMSTDQAHSLGDVLDNILNGKISQVFQNLDVVEIDTIEESQKVWRNLQDYLKQIISAKANNGIEIDEVLLFPGLEEIFSLLKILDIYEANKYDIMVIDCAPTGQSLSMLTYSEKLNILADTILPMVQSINSIFGSFISKKTSVPKPRDIVFEELNNLAKRLEKLYDIFHKHDSTSIRIVTTPEQIVLEEARRNYTWLQLYNFNVDAVYMNKLYPKEAMEGYFEDWKNIQKDNIHLAEESFFEQKLF
;
A
#
# COMPACT_ATOMS: atom_id res chain seq x y z
N MET A 1 8.85 -16.90 -2.90
CA MET A 1 8.89 -15.59 -3.57
C MET A 1 9.51 -14.57 -2.63
N ARG A 2 10.46 -13.75 -3.09
CA ARG A 2 11.04 -12.61 -2.37
C ARG A 2 10.23 -11.35 -2.69
N ILE A 3 9.92 -10.52 -1.67
CA ILE A 3 9.18 -9.27 -1.83
C ILE A 3 10.07 -8.10 -1.42
N LEU A 4 10.18 -7.10 -2.28
CA LEU A 4 10.91 -5.85 -2.07
C LEU A 4 9.94 -4.68 -2.20
N ILE A 5 9.69 -3.95 -1.12
CA ILE A 5 8.75 -2.82 -1.08
C ILE A 5 9.54 -1.53 -1.00
N TYR A 6 9.35 -0.64 -1.96
CA TYR A 6 9.96 0.69 -1.97
C TYR A 6 8.98 1.72 -1.45
N THR A 7 9.38 2.48 -0.44
CA THR A 7 8.61 3.56 0.18
C THR A 7 9.44 4.82 0.33
N GLY A 8 8.80 5.94 0.58
CA GLY A 8 9.44 7.25 0.75
C GLY A 8 8.53 8.36 0.24
N LYS A 9 8.92 9.61 0.47
CA LYS A 9 8.17 10.81 0.07
C LYS A 9 7.88 10.85 -1.43
N GLY A 10 6.83 11.59 -1.83
CA GLY A 10 6.57 11.86 -3.26
C GLY A 10 7.75 12.58 -3.93
N GLY A 11 8.09 12.17 -5.15
CA GLY A 11 9.12 12.82 -5.95
C GLY A 11 10.58 12.45 -5.63
N VAL A 12 10.86 11.56 -4.68
CA VAL A 12 12.24 11.13 -4.35
C VAL A 12 12.84 10.16 -5.37
N GLY A 13 12.04 9.61 -6.28
CA GLY A 13 12.48 8.66 -7.31
C GLY A 13 12.30 7.19 -6.93
N LYS A 14 11.31 6.86 -6.08
CA LYS A 14 10.95 5.47 -5.73
C LYS A 14 10.76 4.61 -6.96
N THR A 15 9.89 5.05 -7.87
CA THR A 15 9.55 4.34 -9.11
C THR A 15 10.78 4.02 -9.96
N SER A 16 11.69 5.00 -10.11
CA SER A 16 12.94 4.80 -10.86
C SER A 16 13.85 3.75 -10.24
N ILE A 17 14.02 3.79 -8.90
CA ILE A 17 14.86 2.81 -8.19
C ILE A 17 14.21 1.43 -8.18
N ALA A 18 12.89 1.35 -7.99
CA ALA A 18 12.16 0.09 -8.05
C ALA A 18 12.25 -0.54 -9.45
N ALA A 19 12.03 0.25 -10.51
CA ALA A 19 12.15 -0.19 -11.89
C ALA A 19 13.56 -0.65 -12.25
N ALA A 20 14.59 0.11 -11.86
CA ALA A 20 15.99 -0.26 -12.07
C ALA A 20 16.33 -1.58 -11.34
N THR A 21 15.85 -1.76 -10.11
CA THR A 21 16.04 -3.00 -9.36
C THR A 21 15.34 -4.18 -10.03
N ALA A 22 14.10 -4.01 -10.47
CA ALA A 22 13.35 -5.06 -11.14
C ALA A 22 14.02 -5.49 -12.44
N LEU A 23 14.47 -4.52 -13.24
CA LEU A 23 15.20 -4.80 -14.50
C LEU A 23 16.55 -5.51 -14.25
N PHE A 24 17.31 -5.08 -13.24
CA PHE A 24 18.56 -5.73 -12.86
C PHE A 24 18.35 -7.20 -12.47
N LEU A 25 17.32 -7.48 -11.67
CA LEU A 25 16.98 -8.83 -11.23
C LEU A 25 16.48 -9.70 -12.39
N ALA A 26 15.69 -9.15 -13.30
CA ALA A 26 15.23 -9.84 -14.50
C ALA A 26 16.39 -10.19 -15.43
N ASN A 27 17.35 -9.27 -15.62
CA ASN A 27 18.55 -9.50 -16.41
C ASN A 27 19.48 -10.56 -15.77
N SER A 28 19.40 -10.76 -14.46
CA SER A 28 20.11 -11.87 -13.78
C SER A 28 19.36 -13.21 -13.85
N GLY A 29 18.31 -13.31 -14.67
CA GLY A 29 17.58 -14.55 -14.95
C GLY A 29 16.45 -14.88 -13.96
N LYS A 30 16.08 -13.97 -13.06
CA LYS A 30 14.95 -14.14 -12.15
C LYS A 30 13.65 -13.77 -12.83
N LYS A 31 12.57 -14.51 -12.56
CA LYS A 31 11.22 -14.11 -12.96
C LYS A 31 10.72 -13.03 -12.01
N VAL A 32 10.58 -11.82 -12.50
CA VAL A 32 10.26 -10.64 -11.70
C VAL A 32 8.89 -10.07 -12.08
N ILE A 33 8.12 -9.67 -11.08
CA ILE A 33 6.99 -8.77 -11.28
C ILE A 33 7.28 -7.44 -10.61
N LEU A 34 7.09 -6.34 -11.33
CA LEU A 34 7.14 -4.97 -10.82
C LEU A 34 5.71 -4.44 -10.75
N MET A 35 5.31 -4.00 -9.56
CA MET A 35 3.97 -3.47 -9.30
C MET A 35 4.07 -2.04 -8.81
N SER A 36 3.20 -1.16 -9.32
CA SER A 36 2.97 0.16 -8.71
C SER A 36 1.58 0.22 -8.11
N THR A 37 1.51 0.73 -6.87
CA THR A 37 0.27 1.09 -6.18
C THR A 37 0.08 2.61 -6.13
N ASP A 38 0.95 3.36 -6.81
CA ASP A 38 0.87 4.82 -6.88
C ASP A 38 -0.18 5.24 -7.91
N GLN A 39 -1.14 6.05 -7.45
CA GLN A 39 -2.22 6.60 -8.30
C GLN A 39 -1.69 7.56 -9.39
N ALA A 40 -0.45 8.03 -9.27
CA ALA A 40 0.15 8.90 -10.28
C ALA A 40 0.48 8.20 -11.61
N HIS A 41 0.34 6.85 -11.67
CA HIS A 41 0.61 6.05 -12.88
C HIS A 41 1.96 6.35 -13.55
N SER A 42 2.98 6.62 -12.73
CA SER A 42 4.31 7.03 -13.18
C SER A 42 5.18 5.88 -13.70
N LEU A 43 4.76 4.63 -13.50
CA LEU A 43 5.55 3.45 -13.88
C LEU A 43 5.60 3.27 -15.40
N GLY A 44 4.48 3.53 -16.08
CA GLY A 44 4.41 3.53 -17.54
C GLY A 44 5.38 4.55 -18.16
N ASP A 45 5.44 5.76 -17.60
CA ASP A 45 6.35 6.81 -18.06
C ASP A 45 7.83 6.43 -17.87
N VAL A 46 8.17 5.82 -16.71
CA VAL A 46 9.55 5.37 -16.42
C VAL A 46 10.00 4.26 -17.36
N LEU A 47 9.09 3.39 -17.79
CA LEU A 47 9.40 2.24 -18.66
C LEU A 47 9.15 2.51 -20.15
N ASP A 48 8.73 3.74 -20.50
CA ASP A 48 8.33 4.11 -21.87
C ASP A 48 7.34 3.09 -22.47
N ASN A 49 6.32 2.73 -21.69
CA ASN A 49 5.36 1.71 -22.04
C ASN A 49 3.93 2.09 -21.61
N ILE A 50 2.93 1.70 -22.40
CA ILE A 50 1.53 1.93 -22.07
C ILE A 50 1.04 0.75 -21.21
N LEU A 51 0.76 1.04 -19.93
CA LEU A 51 0.21 0.09 -18.98
C LEU A 51 -1.30 0.33 -18.84
N ASN A 52 -2.08 -0.74 -18.78
CA ASN A 52 -3.55 -0.66 -18.81
C ASN A 52 -4.19 -1.43 -17.63
N GLY A 53 -3.54 -1.41 -16.46
CA GLY A 53 -4.02 -2.10 -15.26
C GLY A 53 -3.90 -3.63 -15.31
N LYS A 54 -3.42 -4.19 -16.42
CA LYS A 54 -3.20 -5.64 -16.58
C LYS A 54 -1.72 -5.97 -16.52
N ILE A 55 -1.41 -7.18 -16.03
CA ILE A 55 -0.04 -7.69 -16.06
C ILE A 55 0.41 -7.80 -17.51
N SER A 56 1.50 -7.12 -17.85
CA SER A 56 2.08 -7.08 -19.19
C SER A 56 3.57 -7.37 -19.10
N GLN A 57 4.07 -8.20 -20.01
CA GLN A 57 5.50 -8.44 -20.12
C GLN A 57 6.16 -7.27 -20.87
N VAL A 58 7.08 -6.55 -20.19
CA VAL A 58 7.78 -5.38 -20.75
C VAL A 58 9.19 -5.75 -21.21
N PHE A 59 9.87 -6.62 -20.46
CA PHE A 59 11.17 -7.17 -20.83
C PHE A 59 11.20 -8.67 -20.60
N GLN A 60 12.27 -9.32 -21.08
CA GLN A 60 12.48 -10.73 -20.78
C GLN A 60 12.55 -10.93 -19.25
N ASN A 61 11.78 -11.87 -18.73
CA ASN A 61 11.64 -12.17 -17.29
C ASN A 61 11.08 -11.03 -16.42
N LEU A 62 10.57 -9.95 -17.01
CA LEU A 62 9.98 -8.84 -16.28
C LEU A 62 8.55 -8.58 -16.75
N ASP A 63 7.62 -8.90 -15.87
CA ASP A 63 6.22 -8.50 -15.98
C ASP A 63 5.97 -7.26 -15.13
N VAL A 64 5.05 -6.41 -15.59
CA VAL A 64 4.75 -5.13 -14.94
C VAL A 64 3.24 -4.96 -14.82
N VAL A 65 2.80 -4.32 -13.72
CA VAL A 65 1.41 -3.92 -13.53
C VAL A 65 1.31 -2.61 -12.74
N GLU A 66 0.50 -1.69 -13.23
CA GLU A 66 -0.03 -0.55 -12.46
C GLU A 66 -1.41 -0.92 -11.95
N ILE A 67 -1.63 -0.77 -10.65
CA ILE A 67 -2.90 -1.15 -10.03
C ILE A 67 -3.82 0.07 -10.07
N ASP A 68 -4.97 -0.09 -10.73
CA ASP A 68 -6.08 0.85 -10.60
C ASP A 68 -6.80 0.57 -9.28
N THR A 69 -6.53 1.43 -8.29
CA THR A 69 -7.08 1.30 -6.94
C THR A 69 -8.60 1.42 -6.92
N ILE A 70 -9.17 2.22 -7.83
CA ILE A 70 -10.63 2.42 -7.94
C ILE A 70 -11.27 1.14 -8.48
N GLU A 71 -10.73 0.58 -9.57
CA GLU A 71 -11.25 -0.66 -10.16
C GLU A 71 -11.16 -1.84 -9.19
N GLU A 72 -10.03 -2.00 -8.50
CA GLU A 72 -9.84 -3.08 -7.50
C GLU A 72 -10.75 -2.88 -6.29
N SER A 73 -10.94 -1.64 -5.81
CA SER A 73 -11.85 -1.35 -4.71
C SER A 73 -13.30 -1.70 -5.08
N GLN A 74 -13.75 -1.36 -6.27
CA GLN A 74 -15.08 -1.68 -6.73
C GLN A 74 -15.35 -3.19 -6.82
N LYS A 75 -14.35 -3.99 -7.19
CA LYS A 75 -14.47 -5.45 -7.25
C LYS A 75 -14.72 -6.08 -5.88
N VAL A 76 -14.00 -5.56 -4.86
CA VAL A 76 -14.00 -6.13 -3.50
C VAL A 76 -15.14 -5.58 -2.64
N TRP A 77 -15.59 -4.35 -2.92
CA TRP A 77 -16.39 -3.56 -2.00
C TRP A 77 -17.84 -3.31 -2.45
N ARG A 78 -18.18 -3.62 -3.71
CA ARG A 78 -19.48 -3.26 -4.33
C ARG A 78 -20.68 -3.70 -3.50
N ASN A 79 -20.74 -4.97 -3.11
CA ASN A 79 -21.90 -5.51 -2.38
C ASN A 79 -22.05 -4.90 -0.99
N LEU A 80 -20.94 -4.60 -0.34
CA LEU A 80 -20.95 -3.94 0.97
C LEU A 80 -21.37 -2.46 0.85
N GLN A 81 -20.86 -1.75 -0.16
CA GLN A 81 -21.32 -0.37 -0.45
C GLN A 81 -22.82 -0.33 -0.73
N ASP A 82 -23.32 -1.22 -1.55
CA ASP A 82 -24.74 -1.29 -1.88
C ASP A 82 -25.61 -1.56 -0.64
N TYR A 83 -25.11 -2.42 0.26
CA TYR A 83 -25.79 -2.69 1.52
C TYR A 83 -25.75 -1.48 2.47
N LEU A 84 -24.59 -0.84 2.63
CA LEU A 84 -24.45 0.37 3.45
C LEU A 84 -25.30 1.52 2.90
N LYS A 85 -25.35 1.71 1.58
CA LYS A 85 -26.24 2.67 0.92
C LYS A 85 -27.71 2.43 1.29
N GLN A 86 -28.15 1.18 1.29
CA GLN A 86 -29.52 0.83 1.68
C GLN A 86 -29.83 1.17 3.15
N ILE A 87 -28.88 0.88 4.07
CA ILE A 87 -29.05 1.21 5.50
C ILE A 87 -29.11 2.72 5.73
N ILE A 88 -28.19 3.48 5.12
CA ILE A 88 -28.11 4.93 5.28
C ILE A 88 -29.33 5.60 4.66
N SER A 89 -29.75 5.17 3.45
CA SER A 89 -30.94 5.69 2.79
C SER A 89 -32.21 5.44 3.61
N ALA A 90 -32.30 4.30 4.30
CA ALA A 90 -33.45 4.00 5.16
C ALA A 90 -33.50 4.84 6.45
N LYS A 91 -32.37 5.40 6.89
CA LYS A 91 -32.26 6.25 8.10
C LYS A 91 -32.19 7.74 7.80
N ALA A 92 -31.72 8.14 6.62
CA ALA A 92 -31.52 9.53 6.27
C ALA A 92 -32.82 10.16 5.77
N ASN A 93 -33.47 10.91 6.66
CA ASN A 93 -34.56 11.83 6.26
C ASN A 93 -34.03 13.16 5.68
N ASN A 94 -32.73 13.38 5.61
CA ASN A 94 -32.12 14.62 5.13
C ASN A 94 -30.91 14.29 4.23
N GLY A 95 -30.99 14.73 3.01
CA GLY A 95 -30.08 14.84 1.88
C GLY A 95 -28.55 14.93 2.08
N ILE A 96 -27.97 14.08 2.91
CA ILE A 96 -26.53 13.88 2.95
C ILE A 96 -26.21 13.01 1.74
N GLU A 97 -25.32 13.47 0.87
CA GLU A 97 -24.83 12.68 -0.25
C GLU A 97 -24.12 11.43 0.29
N ILE A 98 -24.80 10.31 0.16
CA ILE A 98 -24.44 9.01 0.75
C ILE A 98 -23.09 8.54 0.23
N ASP A 99 -22.72 8.95 -0.99
CA ASP A 99 -21.48 8.56 -1.62
C ASP A 99 -20.24 9.15 -0.88
N GLU A 100 -20.34 10.34 -0.26
CA GLU A 100 -19.24 10.92 0.52
C GLU A 100 -19.01 10.20 1.86
N VAL A 101 -20.06 9.66 2.49
CA VAL A 101 -19.94 8.94 3.77
C VAL A 101 -19.33 7.55 3.59
N LEU A 102 -19.41 6.99 2.38
CA LEU A 102 -18.87 5.66 2.05
C LEU A 102 -17.44 5.71 1.50
N LEU A 103 -16.90 6.90 1.26
CA LEU A 103 -15.50 7.12 0.97
C LEU A 103 -14.71 7.12 2.28
N PHE A 104 -14.33 5.94 2.75
CA PHE A 104 -13.33 5.84 3.82
C PHE A 104 -11.96 6.15 3.22
N PRO A 105 -11.35 7.30 3.57
CA PRO A 105 -10.01 7.62 3.06
C PRO A 105 -9.03 6.49 3.40
N GLY A 106 -8.33 5.99 2.39
CA GLY A 106 -7.33 4.94 2.56
C GLY A 106 -7.83 3.50 2.33
N LEU A 107 -9.13 3.22 2.19
CA LEU A 107 -9.59 1.87 1.81
C LEU A 107 -9.15 1.51 0.40
N GLU A 108 -9.11 2.46 -0.51
CA GLU A 108 -8.63 2.24 -1.88
C GLU A 108 -7.18 1.74 -1.91
N GLU A 109 -6.34 2.29 -1.02
CA GLU A 109 -4.95 1.85 -0.86
C GLU A 109 -4.89 0.42 -0.32
N ILE A 110 -5.74 0.07 0.67
CA ILE A 110 -5.82 -1.30 1.22
C ILE A 110 -6.22 -2.28 0.12
N PHE A 111 -7.17 -1.94 -0.73
CA PHE A 111 -7.63 -2.83 -1.80
C PHE A 111 -6.56 -3.04 -2.87
N SER A 112 -5.75 -1.99 -3.15
CA SER A 112 -4.60 -2.16 -4.04
C SER A 112 -3.58 -3.16 -3.48
N LEU A 113 -3.41 -3.19 -2.16
CA LEU A 113 -2.53 -4.15 -1.51
C LEU A 113 -3.05 -5.60 -1.60
N LEU A 114 -4.37 -5.82 -1.71
CA LEU A 114 -4.92 -7.18 -1.90
C LEU A 114 -4.52 -7.80 -3.25
N LYS A 115 -4.23 -6.98 -4.25
CA LYS A 115 -3.68 -7.47 -5.53
C LYS A 115 -2.30 -8.11 -5.36
N ILE A 116 -1.51 -7.62 -4.38
CA ILE A 116 -0.23 -8.22 -4.01
C ILE A 116 -0.45 -9.67 -3.55
N LEU A 117 -1.48 -9.90 -2.72
CA LEU A 117 -1.81 -11.24 -2.24
C LEU A 117 -2.19 -12.17 -3.40
N ASP A 118 -3.02 -11.72 -4.34
CA ASP A 118 -3.44 -12.53 -5.49
C ASP A 118 -2.24 -12.98 -6.34
N ILE A 119 -1.29 -12.07 -6.58
CA ILE A 119 -0.08 -12.37 -7.34
C ILE A 119 0.87 -13.26 -6.54
N TYR A 120 0.96 -13.04 -5.22
CA TYR A 120 1.76 -13.87 -4.33
C TYR A 120 1.26 -15.32 -4.32
N GLU A 121 -0.05 -15.52 -4.17
CA GLU A 121 -0.68 -16.83 -4.14
C GLU A 121 -0.60 -17.56 -5.50
N ALA A 122 -0.59 -16.82 -6.60
CA ALA A 122 -0.38 -17.40 -7.93
C ALA A 122 1.01 -18.04 -8.11
N ASN A 123 1.99 -17.68 -7.30
CA ASN A 123 3.34 -18.24 -7.21
C ASN A 123 4.07 -18.40 -8.55
N LYS A 124 3.95 -17.41 -9.43
CA LYS A 124 4.53 -17.42 -10.78
C LYS A 124 5.91 -16.79 -10.87
N TYR A 125 6.29 -15.98 -9.86
CA TYR A 125 7.49 -15.16 -9.86
C TYR A 125 8.45 -15.54 -8.74
N ASP A 126 9.74 -15.34 -8.99
CA ASP A 126 10.79 -15.49 -7.97
C ASP A 126 10.82 -14.29 -7.05
N ILE A 127 10.64 -13.10 -7.64
CA ILE A 127 10.75 -11.81 -6.95
C ILE A 127 9.58 -10.91 -7.33
N MET A 128 9.02 -10.23 -6.34
CA MET A 128 8.04 -9.17 -6.48
C MET A 128 8.67 -7.86 -5.99
N VAL A 129 8.70 -6.87 -6.86
CA VAL A 129 9.13 -5.50 -6.55
C VAL A 129 7.90 -4.61 -6.52
N ILE A 130 7.70 -3.90 -5.42
CA ILE A 130 6.53 -3.06 -5.21
C ILE A 130 6.97 -1.61 -5.05
N ASP A 131 6.57 -0.77 -6.01
CA ASP A 131 6.62 0.68 -5.90
C ASP A 131 5.37 1.14 -5.15
N CYS A 132 5.53 1.40 -3.84
CA CYS A 132 4.42 1.70 -2.95
C CYS A 132 4.17 3.20 -2.89
N ALA A 133 2.89 3.59 -2.90
CA ALA A 133 2.46 4.97 -2.65
C ALA A 133 3.01 5.50 -1.31
N PRO A 134 3.09 6.80 -1.11
CA PRO A 134 4.22 7.45 -0.44
C PRO A 134 4.35 7.32 1.05
N THR A 135 3.50 6.73 1.85
CA THR A 135 3.66 6.88 3.31
C THR A 135 3.51 5.59 4.10
N GLY A 136 4.23 5.52 5.24
CA GLY A 136 3.99 4.54 6.29
C GLY A 136 2.53 4.51 6.80
N GLN A 137 1.72 5.49 6.45
CA GLN A 137 0.28 5.46 6.67
C GLN A 137 -0.41 4.35 5.88
N SER A 138 -0.04 4.13 4.61
CA SER A 138 -0.63 3.04 3.81
C SER A 138 -0.27 1.66 4.37
N LEU A 139 0.95 1.51 4.90
CA LEU A 139 1.36 0.29 5.58
C LEU A 139 0.75 0.19 7.00
N SER A 140 0.48 1.33 7.67
CA SER A 140 -0.22 1.33 8.97
C SER A 140 -1.63 0.79 8.87
N MET A 141 -2.22 0.92 7.69
CA MET A 141 -3.56 0.39 7.46
C MET A 141 -3.58 -1.14 7.52
N LEU A 142 -2.46 -1.82 7.28
CA LEU A 142 -2.37 -3.27 7.49
C LEU A 142 -2.50 -3.66 8.97
N THR A 143 -2.10 -2.78 9.90
CA THR A 143 -2.33 -3.02 11.34
C THR A 143 -3.80 -2.89 11.72
N TYR A 144 -4.64 -2.29 10.85
CA TYR A 144 -6.09 -2.29 11.03
C TYR A 144 -6.73 -3.65 10.78
N SER A 145 -6.01 -4.63 10.24
CA SER A 145 -6.52 -6.00 10.10
C SER A 145 -6.94 -6.57 11.46
N GLU A 146 -6.18 -6.33 12.54
CA GLU A 146 -6.61 -6.67 13.91
C GLU A 146 -7.88 -5.93 14.31
N LYS A 147 -8.01 -4.66 13.96
CA LYS A 147 -9.21 -3.85 14.27
C LYS A 147 -10.41 -4.28 13.44
N LEU A 148 -10.20 -4.70 12.18
CA LEU A 148 -11.25 -5.28 11.34
C LEU A 148 -11.70 -6.65 11.86
N ASN A 149 -10.79 -7.47 12.40
CA ASN A 149 -11.15 -8.70 13.09
C ASN A 149 -11.96 -8.43 14.36
N ILE A 150 -11.57 -7.43 15.18
CA ILE A 150 -12.34 -6.98 16.34
C ILE A 150 -13.71 -6.44 15.89
N LEU A 151 -13.77 -5.72 14.77
CA LEU A 151 -15.02 -5.21 14.20
C LEU A 151 -15.90 -6.37 13.70
N ALA A 152 -15.32 -7.33 13.00
CA ALA A 152 -16.01 -8.53 12.55
C ALA A 152 -16.49 -9.38 13.75
N ASP A 153 -15.63 -9.63 14.71
CA ASP A 153 -15.94 -10.50 15.85
C ASP A 153 -16.86 -9.84 16.90
N THR A 154 -16.88 -8.52 16.97
CA THR A 154 -17.69 -7.80 17.98
C THR A 154 -18.99 -7.27 17.41
N ILE A 155 -18.95 -6.66 16.23
CA ILE A 155 -20.14 -6.03 15.63
C ILE A 155 -21.01 -7.07 14.91
N LEU A 156 -20.41 -8.06 14.25
CA LEU A 156 -21.15 -9.12 13.56
C LEU A 156 -22.07 -9.93 14.50
N PRO A 157 -21.60 -10.48 15.64
CA PRO A 157 -22.47 -11.18 16.58
C PRO A 157 -23.53 -10.27 17.19
N MET A 158 -23.18 -8.99 17.45
CA MET A 158 -24.12 -8.01 17.98
C MET A 158 -25.25 -7.70 16.98
N VAL A 159 -24.96 -7.55 15.70
CA VAL A 159 -25.96 -7.37 14.63
C VAL A 159 -26.76 -8.65 14.41
N GLN A 160 -26.15 -9.82 14.49
CA GLN A 160 -26.86 -11.12 14.43
C GLN A 160 -27.77 -11.30 15.65
N SER A 161 -27.34 -10.96 16.84
CA SER A 161 -28.14 -11.04 18.06
C SER A 161 -29.33 -10.07 18.02
N ILE A 162 -29.14 -8.86 17.54
CA ILE A 162 -30.21 -7.88 17.32
C ILE A 162 -31.21 -8.41 16.30
N ASN A 163 -30.74 -9.04 15.22
CA ASN A 163 -31.62 -9.64 14.22
C ASN A 163 -32.39 -10.87 14.73
N SER A 164 -31.78 -11.67 15.62
CA SER A 164 -32.46 -12.85 16.20
C SER A 164 -33.51 -12.48 17.22
N ILE A 165 -33.26 -11.43 18.02
CA ILE A 165 -34.17 -11.00 19.10
C ILE A 165 -35.27 -10.04 18.57
N PHE A 166 -34.93 -9.19 17.62
CA PHE A 166 -35.84 -8.14 17.10
C PHE A 166 -36.27 -8.34 15.65
N GLY A 167 -35.78 -9.38 14.97
CA GLY A 167 -35.99 -9.59 13.53
C GLY A 167 -37.46 -9.68 13.10
N SER A 168 -38.37 -10.16 13.97
CA SER A 168 -39.80 -10.17 13.73
C SER A 168 -40.50 -8.85 14.09
N PHE A 169 -39.93 -8.03 14.97
CA PHE A 169 -40.49 -6.74 15.41
C PHE A 169 -40.02 -5.58 14.53
N ILE A 170 -38.73 -5.57 14.14
CA ILE A 170 -38.12 -4.49 13.34
C ILE A 170 -38.56 -4.54 11.88
N SER A 171 -38.77 -5.73 11.31
CA SER A 171 -39.16 -5.88 9.90
C SER A 171 -40.56 -5.31 9.57
N LYS A 172 -41.38 -5.05 10.58
CA LYS A 172 -42.72 -4.44 10.39
C LYS A 172 -42.75 -2.92 10.60
N LYS A 173 -41.71 -2.32 11.23
CA LYS A 173 -41.71 -0.89 11.56
C LYS A 173 -40.53 -0.08 11.04
N THR A 174 -39.46 -0.72 10.57
CA THR A 174 -38.28 -0.02 10.02
C THR A 174 -37.93 -0.62 8.67
N SER A 175 -37.71 0.24 7.68
CA SER A 175 -37.29 -0.13 6.32
C SER A 175 -35.83 -0.58 6.22
N VAL A 176 -35.19 -1.03 7.30
CA VAL A 176 -33.81 -1.47 7.28
C VAL A 176 -33.72 -2.89 6.71
N PRO A 177 -33.04 -3.09 5.58
CA PRO A 177 -32.86 -4.42 4.99
C PRO A 177 -32.07 -5.33 5.94
N LYS A 178 -32.41 -6.60 5.99
CA LYS A 178 -31.58 -7.59 6.69
C LYS A 178 -30.25 -7.74 5.95
N PRO A 179 -29.10 -7.80 6.66
CA PRO A 179 -27.85 -8.16 6.03
C PRO A 179 -28.01 -9.49 5.29
N ARG A 180 -27.64 -9.53 4.03
CA ARG A 180 -27.55 -10.79 3.31
C ARG A 180 -26.34 -11.54 3.85
N ASP A 181 -26.44 -12.85 4.02
CA ASP A 181 -25.33 -13.71 4.45
C ASP A 181 -24.05 -13.48 3.61
N ILE A 182 -24.24 -13.11 2.34
CA ILE A 182 -23.18 -12.75 1.39
C ILE A 182 -22.30 -11.59 1.89
N VAL A 183 -22.88 -10.53 2.48
CA VAL A 183 -22.11 -9.36 2.96
C VAL A 183 -21.23 -9.74 4.14
N PHE A 184 -21.71 -10.60 5.01
CA PHE A 184 -20.92 -11.10 6.14
C PHE A 184 -19.78 -12.03 5.68
N GLU A 185 -20.06 -12.86 4.70
CA GLU A 185 -19.07 -13.74 4.10
C GLU A 185 -17.96 -12.92 3.40
N GLU A 186 -18.32 -11.86 2.68
CA GLU A 186 -17.38 -10.95 2.03
C GLU A 186 -16.50 -10.19 3.04
N LEU A 187 -17.08 -9.68 4.14
CA LEU A 187 -16.31 -9.03 5.21
C LEU A 187 -15.32 -10.00 5.88
N ASN A 188 -15.78 -11.21 6.15
CA ASN A 188 -14.93 -12.23 6.76
C ASN A 188 -13.79 -12.65 5.82
N ASN A 189 -14.09 -12.77 4.53
CA ASN A 189 -13.08 -13.07 3.51
C ASN A 189 -12.07 -11.91 3.37
N LEU A 190 -12.54 -10.67 3.38
CA LEU A 190 -11.68 -9.50 3.36
C LEU A 190 -10.74 -9.46 4.56
N ALA A 191 -11.26 -9.65 5.77
CA ALA A 191 -10.47 -9.68 6.99
C ALA A 191 -9.37 -10.76 6.94
N LYS A 192 -9.72 -11.99 6.53
CA LYS A 192 -8.75 -13.08 6.36
C LYS A 192 -7.69 -12.79 5.31
N ARG A 193 -8.05 -12.12 4.21
CA ARG A 193 -7.09 -11.73 3.17
C ARG A 193 -6.12 -10.67 3.67
N LEU A 194 -6.59 -9.70 4.44
CA LEU A 194 -5.75 -8.66 5.05
C LEU A 194 -4.81 -9.26 6.11
N GLU A 195 -5.28 -10.20 6.92
CA GLU A 195 -4.46 -10.94 7.87
C GLU A 195 -3.33 -11.70 7.16
N LYS A 196 -3.64 -12.44 6.10
CA LYS A 196 -2.60 -13.11 5.29
C LYS A 196 -1.58 -12.13 4.70
N LEU A 197 -2.03 -10.98 4.23
CA LEU A 197 -1.15 -9.95 3.68
C LEU A 197 -0.24 -9.37 4.76
N TYR A 198 -0.79 -9.12 5.95
CA TYR A 198 -0.04 -8.70 7.12
C TYR A 198 1.07 -9.71 7.46
N ASP A 199 0.73 -11.00 7.53
CA ASP A 199 1.69 -12.08 7.79
C ASP A 199 2.80 -12.14 6.73
N ILE A 200 2.46 -11.95 5.44
CA ILE A 200 3.44 -11.93 4.36
C ILE A 200 4.41 -10.77 4.53
N PHE A 201 3.92 -9.60 4.90
CA PHE A 201 4.75 -8.40 5.06
C PHE A 201 5.66 -8.47 6.30
N HIS A 202 5.30 -9.27 7.30
CA HIS A 202 6.09 -9.51 8.51
C HIS A 202 7.01 -10.76 8.41
N LYS A 203 7.06 -11.43 7.27
CA LYS A 203 8.04 -12.50 7.02
C LYS A 203 9.40 -11.92 6.67
N HIS A 204 10.22 -11.60 7.68
CA HIS A 204 11.53 -10.96 7.53
C HIS A 204 12.48 -11.67 6.55
N ASP A 205 12.39 -12.99 6.44
CA ASP A 205 13.23 -13.78 5.52
C ASP A 205 12.88 -13.56 4.04
N SER A 206 11.63 -13.22 3.75
CA SER A 206 11.12 -13.12 2.38
C SER A 206 10.62 -11.74 2.00
N THR A 207 10.40 -10.84 2.95
CA THR A 207 9.91 -9.49 2.68
C THR A 207 10.81 -8.46 3.32
N SER A 208 11.15 -7.41 2.59
CA SER A 208 11.80 -6.24 3.13
C SER A 208 11.30 -4.95 2.51
N ILE A 209 11.39 -3.90 3.31
CA ILE A 209 11.05 -2.54 2.94
C ILE A 209 12.34 -1.77 2.70
N ARG A 210 12.35 -0.95 1.67
CA ARG A 210 13.45 -0.09 1.25
C ARG A 210 12.97 1.34 1.22
N ILE A 211 13.63 2.19 1.99
CA ILE A 211 13.28 3.60 2.06
C ILE A 211 14.08 4.35 1.01
N VAL A 212 13.40 5.18 0.21
CA VAL A 212 14.04 6.09 -0.73
C VAL A 212 13.90 7.51 -0.20
N THR A 213 15.01 8.22 -0.10
CA THR A 213 15.10 9.60 0.37
C THR A 213 16.01 10.43 -0.52
N THR A 214 16.12 11.71 -0.23
CA THR A 214 17.02 12.65 -0.91
C THR A 214 17.80 13.45 0.15
N PRO A 215 18.86 14.16 -0.20
CA PRO A 215 19.68 14.90 0.77
C PRO A 215 19.01 16.19 1.28
N GLU A 216 17.77 16.49 0.88
CA GLU A 216 17.04 17.64 1.46
C GLU A 216 16.60 17.32 2.88
N GLN A 217 16.88 18.24 3.82
CA GLN A 217 16.61 18.05 5.24
C GLN A 217 15.17 17.63 5.55
N ILE A 218 14.19 18.29 4.94
CA ILE A 218 12.76 17.99 5.16
C ILE A 218 12.42 16.55 4.72
N VAL A 219 13.00 16.10 3.61
CA VAL A 219 12.77 14.75 3.06
C VAL A 219 13.45 13.70 3.95
N LEU A 220 14.66 13.98 4.40
CA LEU A 220 15.41 13.11 5.29
C LEU A 220 14.70 12.94 6.64
N GLU A 221 14.19 14.03 7.22
CA GLU A 221 13.43 13.98 8.48
C GLU A 221 12.13 13.16 8.32
N GLU A 222 11.48 13.22 7.17
CA GLU A 222 10.31 12.38 6.88
C GLU A 222 10.71 10.90 6.75
N ALA A 223 11.84 10.61 6.09
CA ALA A 223 12.38 9.26 5.99
C ALA A 223 12.72 8.66 7.37
N ARG A 224 13.31 9.47 8.28
CA ARG A 224 13.61 9.08 9.66
C ARG A 224 12.35 8.74 10.44
N ARG A 225 11.31 9.58 10.35
CA ARG A 225 10.00 9.29 10.97
C ARG A 225 9.38 8.02 10.42
N ASN A 226 9.43 7.84 9.10
CA ASN A 226 8.93 6.63 8.44
C ASN A 226 9.69 5.37 8.89
N TYR A 227 11.03 5.45 8.98
CA TYR A 227 11.87 4.37 9.49
C TYR A 227 11.52 3.99 10.93
N THR A 228 11.45 4.98 11.83
CA THR A 228 11.06 4.76 13.22
C THR A 228 9.70 4.08 13.32
N TRP A 229 8.75 4.53 12.51
CA TRP A 229 7.42 3.96 12.46
C TRP A 229 7.43 2.49 11.98
N LEU A 230 8.15 2.19 10.90
CA LEU A 230 8.28 0.83 10.38
C LEU A 230 8.91 -0.11 11.42
N GLN A 231 9.91 0.35 12.15
CA GLN A 231 10.53 -0.40 13.24
C GLN A 231 9.56 -0.66 14.40
N LEU A 232 8.77 0.33 14.81
CA LEU A 232 7.77 0.18 15.87
C LEU A 232 6.72 -0.87 15.54
N TYR A 233 6.38 -1.02 14.28
CA TYR A 233 5.43 -2.04 13.80
C TYR A 233 6.11 -3.32 13.30
N ASN A 234 7.38 -3.53 13.63
CA ASN A 234 8.13 -4.74 13.32
C ASN A 234 8.24 -5.09 11.83
N PHE A 235 8.28 -4.07 10.97
CA PHE A 235 8.59 -4.28 9.56
C PHE A 235 10.10 -4.38 9.33
N ASN A 236 10.51 -5.27 8.45
CA ASN A 236 11.91 -5.46 8.10
C ASN A 236 12.37 -4.41 7.08
N VAL A 237 13.11 -3.40 7.53
CA VAL A 237 13.80 -2.45 6.63
C VAL A 237 15.21 -2.99 6.38
N ASP A 238 15.59 -3.25 5.11
CA ASP A 238 16.92 -3.82 4.78
C ASP A 238 17.87 -2.81 4.11
N ALA A 239 17.34 -1.69 3.60
CA ALA A 239 18.16 -0.67 2.94
C ALA A 239 17.48 0.71 2.92
N VAL A 240 18.32 1.74 2.88
CA VAL A 240 17.93 3.12 2.60
C VAL A 240 18.69 3.60 1.37
N TYR A 241 17.97 4.18 0.40
CA TYR A 241 18.54 4.76 -0.82
C TYR A 241 18.50 6.27 -0.73
N MET A 242 19.66 6.92 -0.73
CA MET A 242 19.77 8.37 -0.85
C MET A 242 19.95 8.73 -2.33
N ASN A 243 18.85 9.11 -2.95
CA ASN A 243 18.79 9.44 -4.38
C ASN A 243 19.03 10.93 -4.64
N LYS A 244 19.19 11.30 -5.91
CA LYS A 244 19.38 12.68 -6.37
C LYS A 244 20.59 13.38 -5.73
N LEU A 245 21.68 12.62 -5.51
CA LEU A 245 22.94 13.20 -5.11
C LEU A 245 23.58 13.92 -6.30
N TYR A 246 23.98 15.16 -6.07
CA TYR A 246 24.69 15.92 -7.07
C TYR A 246 26.19 15.58 -7.02
N PRO A 247 26.84 15.34 -8.17
CA PRO A 247 28.28 15.16 -8.21
C PRO A 247 28.99 16.46 -7.83
N LYS A 248 30.20 16.34 -7.29
CA LYS A 248 30.97 17.50 -6.76
C LYS A 248 31.14 18.59 -7.79
N GLU A 249 31.36 18.22 -9.04
CA GLU A 249 31.58 19.10 -10.18
C GLU A 249 30.33 19.96 -10.51
N ALA A 250 29.14 19.42 -10.28
CA ALA A 250 27.88 20.13 -10.49
C ALA A 250 27.57 21.15 -9.38
N MET A 251 28.27 21.05 -8.25
CA MET A 251 28.07 21.92 -7.09
C MET A 251 29.13 23.04 -6.97
N GLU A 252 29.98 23.22 -7.97
CA GLU A 252 30.95 24.31 -7.99
C GLU A 252 30.28 25.64 -8.39
N GLY A 253 30.72 26.72 -7.78
CA GLY A 253 30.19 28.05 -8.05
C GLY A 253 28.84 28.34 -7.40
N TYR A 254 27.77 28.51 -8.17
CA TYR A 254 26.47 28.96 -7.66
C TYR A 254 25.84 28.00 -6.62
N PHE A 255 26.15 26.72 -6.67
CA PHE A 255 25.63 25.70 -5.76
C PHE A 255 26.60 25.24 -4.64
N GLU A 256 27.61 26.04 -4.31
CA GLU A 256 28.63 25.67 -3.33
C GLU A 256 28.05 25.44 -1.92
N ASP A 257 27.04 26.19 -1.53
CA ASP A 257 26.32 25.98 -0.25
C ASP A 257 25.62 24.62 -0.18
N TRP A 258 25.10 24.13 -1.30
CA TRP A 258 24.50 22.79 -1.40
C TRP A 258 25.49 21.67 -1.09
N LYS A 259 26.76 21.87 -1.38
CA LYS A 259 27.80 20.86 -1.12
C LYS A 259 27.94 20.54 0.37
N ASN A 260 27.89 21.57 1.21
CA ASN A 260 27.93 21.39 2.66
C ASN A 260 26.63 20.78 3.17
N ILE A 261 25.48 21.27 2.72
CA ILE A 261 24.16 20.74 3.07
C ILE A 261 24.05 19.27 2.70
N GLN A 262 24.46 18.89 1.49
CA GLN A 262 24.42 17.49 1.05
C GLN A 262 25.32 16.62 1.90
N LYS A 263 26.56 17.07 2.19
CA LYS A 263 27.52 16.34 3.03
C LYS A 263 26.99 16.12 4.43
N ASP A 264 26.46 17.16 5.06
CA ASP A 264 25.94 17.11 6.43
C ASP A 264 24.71 16.18 6.51
N ASN A 265 23.83 16.24 5.51
CA ASN A 265 22.67 15.39 5.46
C ASN A 265 22.99 13.91 5.12
N ILE A 266 24.05 13.64 4.36
CA ILE A 266 24.55 12.27 4.18
C ILE A 266 25.05 11.73 5.53
N HIS A 267 25.84 12.51 6.27
CA HIS A 267 26.32 12.11 7.60
C HIS A 267 25.16 11.88 8.58
N LEU A 268 24.19 12.77 8.60
CA LEU A 268 22.98 12.60 9.41
C LEU A 268 22.20 11.32 9.03
N ALA A 269 22.15 10.96 7.74
CA ALA A 269 21.54 9.72 7.31
C ALA A 269 22.32 8.48 7.77
N GLU A 270 23.67 8.50 7.68
CA GLU A 270 24.52 7.43 8.19
C GLU A 270 24.32 7.19 9.68
N GLU A 271 24.21 8.25 10.48
CA GLU A 271 23.91 8.15 11.92
C GLU A 271 22.48 7.65 12.19
N SER A 272 21.51 8.12 11.40
CA SER A 272 20.09 7.82 11.62
C SER A 272 19.69 6.40 11.22
N PHE A 273 20.40 5.83 10.23
CA PHE A 273 20.13 4.52 9.66
C PHE A 273 21.31 3.56 9.84
N PHE A 274 22.07 3.71 10.93
CA PHE A 274 23.34 2.99 11.16
C PHE A 274 23.22 1.46 11.13
N GLU A 275 22.02 0.91 11.39
CA GLU A 275 21.75 -0.52 11.32
C GLU A 275 21.42 -0.99 9.89
N GLN A 276 21.26 -0.06 8.96
CA GLN A 276 20.79 -0.34 7.60
C GLN A 276 21.90 -0.10 6.57
N LYS A 277 21.77 -0.76 5.42
CA LYS A 277 22.62 -0.44 4.26
C LYS A 277 22.17 0.88 3.67
N LEU A 278 23.03 1.88 3.67
CA LEU A 278 22.81 3.14 2.96
C LEU A 278 23.49 3.09 1.58
N PHE A 279 22.73 3.40 0.53
CA PHE A 279 23.16 3.42 -0.86
C PHE A 279 23.01 4.80 -1.47
#